data_ca4e298076fe17d596b25551e9968491
#
_entry.id   ca4e298076fe17d596b25551e9968491
#
_cell.length_a   1.000
_cell.length_b   1.000
_cell.length_c   1.000
_cell.angle_alpha   90.00
_cell.angle_beta   90.00
_cell.angle_gamma   90.00
#
_symmetry.space_group_name_H-M   'P 1'
#
loop_
_entity.id
_entity.type
_entity.pdbx_description
1 polymer ?
#
loop_
_entity_poly.entity_id
_entity_poly.type
_entity_poly.pdbx_seq_one_letter_code
_entity_poly.pdbx_strand_id
1 'polypeptide(L)'
;MLAFITRKQNTNAMKRIIAAVLTLIFFGSLTACDVQNKKEEEIQAYPVRVANVTVQTQPAKVACLSPSLVEILFEHGYGDKVVIRTDDADYPEQVKEIPSAGKTGHLDTSAIVAALPDVVLTHDSLSKKDMEALEAAKIQVVVLPMAKNLEELKTLYQNIGLLFLGQKDGSQAGADQFAKIESGLDSIKAKMPAEAANSTFLYIINPSGIIATGDTFESSVLSVFGMNAAQDAVGYAADAKEMQEKNPNFIFVADPYGLPHLQSNADYKNFNAVKNGKVYTIDNTLFGLQSSRILDLVEKAAAMLYPETFDEPEDESSQQTSSEAVASVTSK
;
A
#
# COMPACT_ATOMS: atom_id res chain seq x y z
N MET A 1 -87.65 -31.41 35.67
CA MET A 1 -87.51 -30.09 35.08
C MET A 1 -86.12 -29.43 35.37
N LEU A 2 -85.20 -30.09 36.13
CA LEU A 2 -83.86 -29.57 36.47
C LEU A 2 -82.74 -30.00 35.51
N ALA A 3 -82.96 -31.03 34.68
CA ALA A 3 -81.86 -31.51 33.77
C ALA A 3 -81.71 -30.71 32.46
N PHE A 4 -82.65 -29.85 32.13
CA PHE A 4 -82.63 -29.08 30.88
C PHE A 4 -81.88 -27.71 31.02
N ILE A 5 -81.77 -27.20 32.25
CA ILE A 5 -81.17 -25.88 32.49
C ILE A 5 -79.63 -25.96 32.55
N THR A 6 -79.03 -27.04 33.03
CA THR A 6 -77.58 -27.23 33.12
C THR A 6 -76.92 -27.45 31.77
N ARG A 7 -77.65 -28.03 30.80
CA ARG A 7 -77.05 -28.27 29.45
C ARG A 7 -76.92 -26.99 28.58
N LYS A 8 -77.80 -25.99 28.83
CA LYS A 8 -77.84 -24.75 28.06
C LYS A 8 -76.76 -23.75 28.56
N GLN A 9 -76.40 -23.83 29.85
CA GLN A 9 -75.30 -22.98 30.38
C GLN A 9 -73.91 -23.43 29.91
N ASN A 10 -73.71 -24.76 29.78
CA ASN A 10 -72.40 -25.29 29.37
C ASN A 10 -72.07 -25.00 27.87
N THR A 11 -73.09 -24.94 27.00
CA THR A 11 -72.90 -24.60 25.58
C THR A 11 -72.56 -23.14 25.36
N ASN A 12 -73.02 -22.23 26.19
CA ASN A 12 -72.68 -20.80 26.09
C ASN A 12 -71.30 -20.51 26.65
N ALA A 13 -70.85 -21.21 27.68
CA ALA A 13 -69.51 -21.13 28.21
C ALA A 13 -68.50 -21.65 27.18
N MET A 14 -68.76 -22.77 26.53
CA MET A 14 -67.94 -23.37 25.50
C MET A 14 -67.89 -22.52 24.24
N LYS A 15 -68.98 -21.86 23.80
CA LYS A 15 -69.00 -20.89 22.70
C LYS A 15 -68.20 -19.63 23.03
N ARG A 16 -68.21 -19.15 24.28
CA ARG A 16 -67.39 -18.00 24.72
C ARG A 16 -65.93 -18.34 24.79
N ILE A 17 -65.53 -19.54 25.18
CA ILE A 17 -64.11 -19.99 25.19
C ILE A 17 -63.59 -20.16 23.75
N ILE A 18 -64.42 -20.75 22.84
CA ILE A 18 -64.07 -20.90 21.43
C ILE A 18 -63.92 -19.52 20.75
N ALA A 19 -64.82 -18.57 21.06
CA ALA A 19 -64.68 -17.19 20.54
C ALA A 19 -63.45 -16.46 21.07
N ALA A 20 -63.10 -16.65 22.36
CA ALA A 20 -61.92 -16.07 22.98
C ALA A 20 -60.63 -16.67 22.42
N VAL A 21 -60.58 -17.98 22.14
CA VAL A 21 -59.41 -18.65 21.52
C VAL A 21 -59.27 -18.24 20.07
N LEU A 22 -60.37 -18.11 19.31
CA LEU A 22 -60.32 -17.61 17.92
C LEU A 22 -59.86 -16.12 17.83
N THR A 23 -60.24 -15.28 18.80
CA THR A 23 -59.80 -13.88 18.85
C THR A 23 -58.31 -13.77 19.23
N LEU A 24 -57.79 -14.64 20.11
CA LEU A 24 -56.37 -14.71 20.45
C LEU A 24 -55.50 -15.20 19.29
N ILE A 25 -55.99 -16.13 18.48
CA ILE A 25 -55.29 -16.61 17.28
C ILE A 25 -55.29 -15.53 16.19
N PHE A 26 -56.33 -14.68 16.09
CA PHE A 26 -56.39 -13.61 15.12
C PHE A 26 -55.54 -12.39 15.52
N PHE A 27 -55.32 -12.16 16.82
CA PHE A 27 -54.40 -11.11 17.31
C PHE A 27 -52.94 -11.55 17.30
N GLY A 28 -52.65 -12.85 17.39
CA GLY A 28 -51.29 -13.39 17.30
C GLY A 28 -50.73 -13.40 15.87
N SER A 29 -51.56 -13.27 14.84
CA SER A 29 -51.14 -13.28 13.44
C SER A 29 -50.90 -11.88 12.86
N LEU A 30 -51.13 -10.79 13.63
CA LEU A 30 -50.91 -9.43 13.18
C LEU A 30 -49.59 -8.81 13.69
N THR A 31 -48.86 -9.54 14.56
CA THR A 31 -47.52 -9.08 15.02
C THR A 31 -46.37 -9.83 14.37
N ALA A 32 -46.63 -10.69 13.36
CA ALA A 32 -45.61 -11.46 12.63
C ALA A 32 -45.40 -10.94 11.20
N CYS A 33 -45.53 -9.64 10.97
CA CYS A 33 -45.20 -9.04 9.69
C CYS A 33 -44.61 -7.65 9.94
N ASP A 34 -43.41 -7.57 10.40
CA ASP A 34 -42.45 -6.54 10.02
C ASP A 34 -41.02 -6.94 10.44
N VAL A 35 -40.65 -8.18 10.19
CA VAL A 35 -39.26 -8.46 9.87
C VAL A 35 -39.13 -8.01 8.42
N GLN A 36 -38.90 -6.72 8.23
CA GLN A 36 -38.31 -6.26 6.99
C GLN A 36 -37.06 -7.11 6.79
N ASN A 37 -37.18 -8.12 5.93
CA ASN A 37 -36.05 -8.62 5.18
C ASN A 37 -35.52 -7.39 4.42
N LYS A 38 -34.67 -6.59 5.06
CA LYS A 38 -33.64 -5.89 4.32
C LYS A 38 -32.90 -7.02 3.63
N LYS A 39 -33.27 -7.33 2.39
CA LYS A 39 -32.34 -7.93 1.46
C LYS A 39 -31.15 -6.99 1.55
N GLU A 40 -30.09 -7.43 2.20
CA GLU A 40 -28.77 -6.86 1.95
C GLU A 40 -28.66 -6.94 0.42
N GLU A 41 -28.72 -5.78 -0.24
CA GLU A 41 -28.43 -5.72 -1.67
C GLU A 41 -27.04 -6.31 -1.78
N GLU A 42 -26.95 -7.48 -2.38
CA GLU A 42 -25.69 -8.16 -2.61
C GLU A 42 -24.86 -7.23 -3.49
N ILE A 43 -23.87 -6.56 -2.87
CA ILE A 43 -23.03 -5.61 -3.57
C ILE A 43 -22.35 -6.39 -4.69
N GLN A 44 -22.67 -6.06 -5.92
CA GLN A 44 -22.02 -6.63 -7.10
C GLN A 44 -20.53 -6.33 -7.02
N ALA A 45 -19.69 -7.35 -7.22
CA ALA A 45 -18.24 -7.16 -7.16
C ALA A 45 -17.75 -6.17 -8.22
N TYR A 46 -18.35 -6.19 -9.41
CA TYR A 46 -18.05 -5.29 -10.54
C TYR A 46 -19.34 -4.69 -11.11
N PRO A 47 -19.25 -3.54 -11.82
CA PRO A 47 -18.05 -2.78 -12.17
C PRO A 47 -17.43 -2.07 -10.97
N VAL A 48 -16.11 -1.80 -11.04
CA VAL A 48 -15.39 -0.97 -10.07
C VAL A 48 -14.82 0.27 -10.74
N ARG A 49 -14.75 1.37 -9.99
CA ARG A 49 -14.02 2.55 -10.40
C ARG A 49 -12.63 2.56 -9.76
N VAL A 50 -11.61 2.49 -10.60
CA VAL A 50 -10.20 2.56 -10.19
C VAL A 50 -9.60 3.81 -10.84
N ALA A 51 -9.13 4.76 -10.04
CA ALA A 51 -8.78 6.09 -10.50
C ALA A 51 -9.93 6.72 -11.31
N ASN A 52 -9.72 7.03 -12.60
CA ASN A 52 -10.74 7.59 -13.51
C ASN A 52 -11.35 6.55 -14.45
N VAL A 53 -11.03 5.29 -14.30
CA VAL A 53 -11.42 4.23 -15.22
C VAL A 53 -12.45 3.33 -14.55
N THR A 54 -13.50 2.95 -15.28
CA THR A 54 -14.47 1.96 -14.84
C THR A 54 -14.09 0.60 -15.42
N VAL A 55 -13.71 -0.34 -14.55
CA VAL A 55 -13.35 -1.71 -14.89
C VAL A 55 -14.58 -2.59 -14.73
N GLN A 56 -14.98 -3.27 -15.81
CA GLN A 56 -16.24 -4.01 -15.87
C GLN A 56 -16.18 -5.39 -15.23
N THR A 57 -15.00 -6.02 -15.23
CA THR A 57 -14.76 -7.38 -14.73
C THR A 57 -13.37 -7.49 -14.14
N GLN A 58 -13.15 -8.48 -13.29
CA GLN A 58 -11.81 -8.78 -12.76
C GLN A 58 -10.83 -9.07 -13.89
N PRO A 59 -9.68 -8.36 -13.97
CA PRO A 59 -8.66 -8.66 -14.96
C PRO A 59 -8.03 -10.03 -14.69
N ALA A 60 -7.89 -10.84 -15.75
CA ALA A 60 -7.16 -12.09 -15.71
C ALA A 60 -5.69 -11.93 -16.17
N LYS A 61 -5.44 -10.96 -17.06
CA LYS A 61 -4.13 -10.65 -17.63
C LYS A 61 -3.83 -9.17 -17.55
N VAL A 62 -2.66 -8.83 -17.06
CA VAL A 62 -2.22 -7.47 -16.85
C VAL A 62 -0.92 -7.19 -17.58
N ALA A 63 -0.88 -6.12 -18.37
CA ALA A 63 0.37 -5.49 -18.76
C ALA A 63 0.75 -4.46 -17.68
N CYS A 64 1.87 -4.65 -16.99
CA CYS A 64 2.30 -3.74 -15.94
C CYS A 64 3.56 -2.98 -16.37
N LEU A 65 3.40 -1.65 -16.58
CA LEU A 65 4.42 -0.82 -17.23
C LEU A 65 5.17 0.07 -16.23
N SER A 66 5.17 -0.30 -14.95
CA SER A 66 5.88 0.41 -13.89
C SER A 66 6.46 -0.59 -12.89
N PRO A 67 7.78 -0.55 -12.59
CA PRO A 67 8.41 -1.47 -11.62
C PRO A 67 7.70 -1.51 -10.27
N SER A 68 7.37 -0.34 -9.72
CA SER A 68 6.61 -0.19 -8.48
C SER A 68 5.28 -0.98 -8.49
N LEU A 69 4.48 -0.82 -9.55
CA LEU A 69 3.20 -1.53 -9.67
C LEU A 69 3.39 -3.04 -9.81
N VAL A 70 4.48 -3.49 -10.46
CA VAL A 70 4.83 -4.91 -10.52
C VAL A 70 5.07 -5.44 -9.10
N GLU A 71 5.91 -4.78 -8.32
CA GLU A 71 6.19 -5.18 -6.94
C GLU A 71 4.89 -5.24 -6.11
N ILE A 72 4.04 -4.20 -6.16
CA ILE A 72 2.77 -4.16 -5.45
C ILE A 72 1.84 -5.30 -5.89
N LEU A 73 1.79 -5.64 -7.19
CA LEU A 73 0.99 -6.77 -7.66
C LEU A 73 1.48 -8.09 -7.08
N PHE A 74 2.80 -8.30 -6.97
CA PHE A 74 3.36 -9.49 -6.34
C PHE A 74 3.08 -9.52 -4.83
N GLU A 75 3.15 -8.40 -4.14
CA GLU A 75 2.81 -8.28 -2.71
C GLU A 75 1.34 -8.61 -2.43
N HIS A 76 0.46 -8.27 -3.35
CA HIS A 76 -0.96 -8.61 -3.28
C HIS A 76 -1.28 -10.05 -3.73
N GLY A 77 -0.30 -10.81 -4.23
CA GLY A 77 -0.50 -12.18 -4.74
C GLY A 77 -1.09 -12.23 -6.14
N TYR A 78 -0.99 -11.16 -6.93
CA TYR A 78 -1.47 -11.07 -8.32
C TYR A 78 -0.33 -11.11 -9.35
N GLY A 79 0.87 -11.48 -8.94
CA GLY A 79 2.02 -11.57 -9.83
C GLY A 79 1.83 -12.54 -11.00
N ASP A 80 1.06 -13.62 -10.79
CA ASP A 80 0.70 -14.61 -11.84
C ASP A 80 -0.16 -14.01 -12.96
N LYS A 81 -0.77 -12.87 -12.75
CA LYS A 81 -1.60 -12.16 -13.73
C LYS A 81 -0.80 -11.22 -14.62
N VAL A 82 0.44 -10.92 -14.26
CA VAL A 82 1.31 -10.06 -15.06
C VAL A 82 1.83 -10.87 -16.26
N VAL A 83 1.38 -10.49 -17.46
CA VAL A 83 1.75 -11.21 -18.70
C VAL A 83 2.84 -10.49 -19.49
N ILE A 84 3.08 -9.22 -19.21
CA ILE A 84 4.14 -8.41 -19.81
C ILE A 84 4.49 -7.25 -18.88
N ARG A 85 5.78 -6.89 -18.82
CA ARG A 85 6.34 -5.86 -17.92
C ARG A 85 7.30 -4.95 -18.66
N THR A 86 7.87 -3.94 -18.01
CA THR A 86 9.00 -3.15 -18.55
C THR A 86 10.34 -3.77 -18.13
N ASP A 87 11.42 -3.48 -18.86
CA ASP A 87 12.77 -4.04 -18.63
C ASP A 87 13.30 -3.76 -17.22
N ASP A 88 12.96 -2.60 -16.68
CA ASP A 88 13.38 -2.08 -15.39
C ASP A 88 12.60 -2.68 -14.20
N ALA A 89 11.54 -3.44 -14.44
CA ALA A 89 10.88 -4.24 -13.41
C ALA A 89 11.62 -5.57 -13.24
N ASP A 90 12.42 -5.73 -12.17
CA ASP A 90 13.30 -6.87 -11.95
C ASP A 90 13.14 -7.55 -10.58
N TYR A 91 12.20 -7.07 -9.77
CA TYR A 91 11.88 -7.62 -8.46
C TYR A 91 10.37 -7.93 -8.32
N PRO A 92 10.03 -9.05 -7.62
CA PRO A 92 10.91 -10.13 -7.16
C PRO A 92 11.56 -10.91 -8.32
N GLU A 93 12.52 -11.81 -8.05
CA GLU A 93 13.34 -12.48 -9.08
C GLU A 93 12.50 -13.12 -10.18
N GLN A 94 11.32 -13.67 -9.85
CA GLN A 94 10.39 -14.31 -10.78
C GLN A 94 9.91 -13.35 -11.89
N VAL A 95 9.94 -12.06 -11.66
CA VAL A 95 9.53 -11.03 -12.64
C VAL A 95 10.38 -11.10 -13.90
N LYS A 96 11.64 -11.50 -13.79
CA LYS A 96 12.58 -11.60 -14.91
C LYS A 96 12.17 -12.64 -15.96
N GLU A 97 11.34 -13.61 -15.58
CA GLU A 97 10.79 -14.62 -16.49
C GLU A 97 9.61 -14.10 -17.31
N ILE A 98 9.01 -12.97 -16.92
CA ILE A 98 7.88 -12.36 -17.62
C ILE A 98 8.40 -11.59 -18.84
N PRO A 99 7.79 -11.76 -20.03
CA PRO A 99 8.16 -11.02 -21.23
C PRO A 99 8.20 -9.52 -21.02
N SER A 100 9.11 -8.83 -21.70
CA SER A 100 9.27 -7.39 -21.62
C SER A 100 8.60 -6.65 -22.79
N ALA A 101 8.04 -5.48 -22.47
CA ALA A 101 7.54 -4.48 -23.42
C ALA A 101 8.55 -3.35 -23.68
N GLY A 102 9.83 -3.55 -23.38
CA GLY A 102 10.86 -2.51 -23.47
C GLY A 102 11.00 -1.71 -22.17
N LYS A 103 11.63 -0.56 -22.23
CA LYS A 103 11.91 0.30 -21.06
C LYS A 103 10.76 1.26 -20.80
N THR A 104 10.59 1.65 -19.54
CA THR A 104 9.72 2.78 -19.18
C THR A 104 10.06 4.00 -20.05
N GLY A 105 9.03 4.59 -20.68
CA GLY A 105 9.18 5.69 -21.64
C GLY A 105 9.56 5.30 -23.08
N HIS A 106 9.93 4.04 -23.36
CA HIS A 106 10.24 3.51 -24.69
C HIS A 106 9.62 2.12 -24.87
N LEU A 107 8.28 2.10 -24.99
CA LEU A 107 7.50 0.86 -25.01
C LEU A 107 7.39 0.23 -26.40
N ASP A 108 7.47 -1.08 -26.47
CA ASP A 108 6.99 -1.87 -27.62
C ASP A 108 5.48 -2.15 -27.44
N THR A 109 4.67 -1.23 -27.91
CA THR A 109 3.20 -1.34 -27.82
C THR A 109 2.69 -2.55 -28.62
N SER A 110 3.41 -2.98 -29.66
CA SER A 110 3.05 -4.18 -30.43
C SER A 110 3.18 -5.44 -29.57
N ALA A 111 4.25 -5.53 -28.76
CA ALA A 111 4.42 -6.63 -27.81
C ALA A 111 3.32 -6.62 -26.73
N ILE A 112 2.93 -5.44 -26.24
CA ILE A 112 1.81 -5.31 -25.28
C ILE A 112 0.52 -5.85 -25.90
N VAL A 113 0.17 -5.41 -27.11
CA VAL A 113 -1.03 -5.88 -27.82
C VAL A 113 -0.99 -7.38 -28.06
N ALA A 114 0.18 -7.93 -28.44
CA ALA A 114 0.36 -9.37 -28.68
C ALA A 114 0.23 -10.22 -27.42
N ALA A 115 0.51 -9.66 -26.23
CA ALA A 115 0.32 -10.33 -24.95
C ALA A 115 -1.16 -10.48 -24.56
N LEU A 116 -2.07 -9.74 -25.23
CA LEU A 116 -3.52 -9.76 -25.01
C LEU A 116 -3.89 -9.52 -23.54
N PRO A 117 -3.43 -8.44 -22.92
CA PRO A 117 -3.85 -8.11 -21.58
C PRO A 117 -5.30 -7.58 -21.56
N ASP A 118 -6.00 -7.78 -20.44
CA ASP A 118 -7.31 -7.17 -20.20
C ASP A 118 -7.16 -5.70 -19.84
N VAL A 119 -6.04 -5.34 -19.17
CA VAL A 119 -5.75 -4.01 -18.68
C VAL A 119 -4.24 -3.74 -18.71
N VAL A 120 -3.90 -2.49 -18.99
CA VAL A 120 -2.56 -1.92 -18.79
C VAL A 120 -2.57 -1.12 -17.51
N LEU A 121 -1.59 -1.34 -16.63
CA LEU A 121 -1.33 -0.52 -15.44
C LEU A 121 -0.04 0.26 -15.63
N THR A 122 -0.08 1.55 -15.30
CA THR A 122 1.08 2.45 -15.40
C THR A 122 0.96 3.59 -14.39
N HIS A 123 2.09 4.17 -13.98
CA HIS A 123 2.10 5.42 -13.19
C HIS A 123 1.91 6.65 -14.06
N ASP A 124 2.42 6.62 -15.28
CA ASP A 124 2.45 7.77 -16.17
C ASP A 124 1.46 7.63 -17.31
N SER A 125 1.05 8.76 -17.86
CA SER A 125 0.29 8.81 -19.11
C SER A 125 1.14 8.31 -20.26
N LEU A 126 0.60 7.40 -21.05
CA LEU A 126 1.26 6.89 -22.25
C LEU A 126 1.24 7.95 -23.38
N SER A 127 2.11 7.79 -24.37
CA SER A 127 2.07 8.65 -25.55
C SER A 127 0.73 8.51 -26.28
N LYS A 128 0.34 9.57 -27.01
CA LYS A 128 -0.89 9.55 -27.81
C LYS A 128 -0.92 8.35 -28.77
N LYS A 129 0.22 8.04 -29.41
CA LYS A 129 0.36 6.91 -30.33
C LYS A 129 0.09 5.56 -29.64
N ASP A 130 0.65 5.38 -28.45
CA ASP A 130 0.49 4.13 -27.68
C ASP A 130 -0.95 3.99 -27.18
N MET A 131 -1.55 5.09 -26.70
CA MET A 131 -2.94 5.10 -26.28
C MET A 131 -3.89 4.74 -27.44
N GLU A 132 -3.70 5.32 -28.62
CA GLU A 132 -4.51 5.02 -29.82
C GLU A 132 -4.36 3.54 -30.24
N ALA A 133 -3.16 2.97 -30.14
CA ALA A 133 -2.92 1.55 -30.48
C ALA A 133 -3.60 0.61 -29.47
N LEU A 134 -3.52 0.89 -28.19
CA LEU A 134 -4.18 0.10 -27.14
C LEU A 134 -5.71 0.20 -27.21
N GLU A 135 -6.23 1.40 -27.48
CA GLU A 135 -7.67 1.64 -27.68
C GLU A 135 -8.19 0.86 -28.90
N ALA A 136 -7.46 0.88 -30.03
CA ALA A 136 -7.79 0.10 -31.22
C ALA A 136 -7.82 -1.40 -30.95
N ALA A 137 -6.97 -1.88 -30.04
CA ALA A 137 -6.96 -3.26 -29.56
C ALA A 137 -8.00 -3.53 -28.45
N LYS A 138 -8.77 -2.51 -28.03
CA LYS A 138 -9.76 -2.57 -26.93
C LYS A 138 -9.13 -2.89 -25.56
N ILE A 139 -7.88 -2.56 -25.37
CA ILE A 139 -7.16 -2.72 -24.10
C ILE A 139 -7.32 -1.44 -23.28
N GLN A 140 -7.84 -1.58 -22.08
CA GLN A 140 -8.07 -0.45 -21.17
C GLN A 140 -6.77 -0.07 -20.44
N VAL A 141 -6.50 1.23 -20.31
CA VAL A 141 -5.33 1.76 -19.59
C VAL A 141 -5.78 2.40 -18.29
N VAL A 142 -5.27 1.91 -17.17
CA VAL A 142 -5.47 2.48 -15.83
C VAL A 142 -4.18 3.17 -15.42
N VAL A 143 -4.25 4.49 -15.28
CA VAL A 143 -3.14 5.30 -14.77
C VAL A 143 -3.31 5.47 -13.27
N LEU A 144 -2.37 4.96 -12.51
CA LEU A 144 -2.28 5.05 -11.06
C LEU A 144 -1.06 5.93 -10.71
N PRO A 145 -1.22 7.24 -10.50
CA PRO A 145 -0.09 8.13 -10.25
C PRO A 145 0.75 7.68 -9.05
N MET A 146 2.04 8.01 -9.08
CA MET A 146 2.91 7.83 -7.92
C MET A 146 2.39 8.62 -6.72
N ALA A 147 2.47 8.02 -5.54
CA ALA A 147 2.05 8.63 -4.30
C ALA A 147 3.02 9.75 -3.87
N LYS A 148 2.48 10.82 -3.31
CA LYS A 148 3.26 11.93 -2.73
C LYS A 148 3.47 11.80 -1.23
N ASN A 149 2.75 10.89 -0.60
CA ASN A 149 2.81 10.60 0.83
C ASN A 149 2.27 9.19 1.11
N LEU A 150 2.40 8.74 2.36
CA LEU A 150 1.96 7.41 2.77
C LEU A 150 0.43 7.21 2.66
N GLU A 151 -0.38 8.26 2.79
CA GLU A 151 -1.85 8.15 2.62
C GLU A 151 -2.24 7.93 1.15
N GLU A 152 -1.56 8.62 0.24
CA GLU A 152 -1.74 8.37 -1.20
C GLU A 152 -1.21 6.98 -1.59
N LEU A 153 -0.13 6.49 -0.95
CA LEU A 153 0.34 5.13 -1.15
C LEU A 153 -0.70 4.10 -0.69
N LYS A 154 -1.32 4.32 0.47
CA LYS A 154 -2.45 3.51 0.93
C LYS A 154 -3.58 3.46 -0.10
N THR A 155 -3.91 4.62 -0.67
CA THR A 155 -4.93 4.72 -1.73
C THR A 155 -4.51 3.92 -2.98
N LEU A 156 -3.24 3.92 -3.35
CA LEU A 156 -2.70 3.11 -4.45
C LEU A 156 -2.92 1.61 -4.18
N TYR A 157 -2.57 1.12 -2.98
CA TYR A 157 -2.82 -0.27 -2.56
C TYR A 157 -4.30 -0.63 -2.57
N GLN A 158 -5.17 0.28 -2.10
CA GLN A 158 -6.62 0.10 -2.15
C GLN A 158 -7.15 0.02 -3.59
N ASN A 159 -6.62 0.81 -4.51
CA ASN A 159 -6.97 0.75 -5.92
C ASN A 159 -6.58 -0.58 -6.56
N ILE A 160 -5.43 -1.14 -6.21
CA ILE A 160 -5.03 -2.49 -6.66
C ILE A 160 -5.97 -3.54 -6.07
N GLY A 161 -6.31 -3.46 -4.79
CA GLY A 161 -7.31 -4.36 -4.18
C GLY A 161 -8.68 -4.27 -4.88
N LEU A 162 -9.17 -3.05 -5.14
CA LEU A 162 -10.43 -2.81 -5.88
C LEU A 162 -10.39 -3.43 -7.28
N LEU A 163 -9.26 -3.30 -7.98
CA LEU A 163 -9.10 -3.83 -9.34
C LEU A 163 -9.28 -5.35 -9.40
N PHE A 164 -8.84 -6.08 -8.37
CA PHE A 164 -8.84 -7.55 -8.37
C PHE A 164 -9.92 -8.20 -7.52
N LEU A 165 -10.41 -7.54 -6.47
CA LEU A 165 -11.43 -8.11 -5.56
C LEU A 165 -12.78 -7.41 -5.63
N GLY A 166 -12.87 -6.32 -6.40
CA GLY A 166 -14.13 -5.63 -6.60
C GLY A 166 -14.55 -4.75 -5.43
N GLN A 167 -15.78 -4.21 -5.51
CA GLN A 167 -16.29 -3.19 -4.57
C GLN A 167 -16.40 -3.67 -3.13
N LYS A 168 -16.75 -4.94 -2.92
CA LYS A 168 -17.07 -5.45 -1.59
C LYS A 168 -15.81 -5.55 -0.72
N ASP A 169 -14.78 -6.19 -1.21
CA ASP A 169 -13.62 -6.61 -0.41
C ASP A 169 -12.32 -5.89 -0.82
N GLY A 170 -12.30 -5.31 -2.03
CA GLY A 170 -11.06 -4.84 -2.64
C GLY A 170 -10.37 -3.71 -1.89
N SER A 171 -11.11 -2.67 -1.50
CA SER A 171 -10.51 -1.53 -0.78
C SER A 171 -9.94 -1.96 0.58
N GLN A 172 -10.64 -2.83 1.31
CA GLN A 172 -10.16 -3.32 2.60
C GLN A 172 -8.92 -4.21 2.42
N ALA A 173 -8.93 -5.13 1.45
CA ALA A 173 -7.77 -5.98 1.18
C ALA A 173 -6.53 -5.17 0.79
N GLY A 174 -6.69 -4.09 0.02
CA GLY A 174 -5.62 -3.16 -0.28
C GLY A 174 -5.10 -2.44 0.96
N ALA A 175 -6.00 -1.95 1.81
CA ALA A 175 -5.64 -1.34 3.09
C ALA A 175 -4.90 -2.30 4.02
N ASP A 176 -5.30 -3.58 4.07
CA ASP A 176 -4.66 -4.61 4.89
C ASP A 176 -3.23 -4.92 4.41
N GLN A 177 -2.98 -4.88 3.10
CA GLN A 177 -1.62 -5.01 2.57
C GLN A 177 -0.76 -3.80 2.94
N PHE A 178 -1.30 -2.59 2.77
CA PHE A 178 -0.58 -1.36 3.16
C PHE A 178 -0.31 -1.29 4.67
N ALA A 179 -1.19 -1.82 5.51
CA ALA A 179 -1.01 -1.87 6.97
C ALA A 179 0.27 -2.62 7.38
N LYS A 180 0.82 -3.50 6.53
CA LYS A 180 2.11 -4.15 6.78
C LYS A 180 3.26 -3.14 6.71
N ILE A 181 3.17 -2.18 5.79
CA ILE A 181 4.14 -1.08 5.68
C ILE A 181 4.03 -0.17 6.90
N GLU A 182 2.80 0.26 7.27
CA GLU A 182 2.57 1.08 8.48
C GLU A 182 3.13 0.39 9.72
N SER A 183 2.80 -0.89 9.91
CA SER A 183 3.28 -1.70 11.05
C SER A 183 4.81 -1.88 11.04
N GLY A 184 5.41 -2.01 9.87
CA GLY A 184 6.88 -2.07 9.71
C GLY A 184 7.55 -0.77 10.13
N LEU A 185 7.05 0.37 9.64
CA LEU A 185 7.53 1.71 10.03
C LEU A 185 7.38 1.95 11.54
N ASP A 186 6.23 1.60 12.12
CA ASP A 186 5.99 1.72 13.56
C ASP A 186 6.94 0.82 14.37
N SER A 187 7.23 -0.38 13.87
CA SER A 187 8.15 -1.31 14.52
C SER A 187 9.59 -0.77 14.51
N ILE A 188 10.04 -0.19 13.40
CA ILE A 188 11.34 0.45 13.32
C ILE A 188 11.38 1.66 14.28
N LYS A 189 10.35 2.50 14.25
CA LYS A 189 10.23 3.66 15.13
C LYS A 189 10.26 3.28 16.61
N ALA A 190 9.61 2.20 17.00
CA ALA A 190 9.56 1.73 18.39
C ALA A 190 10.92 1.24 18.92
N LYS A 191 11.82 0.80 18.02
CA LYS A 191 13.19 0.43 18.38
C LYS A 191 14.12 1.64 18.56
N MET A 192 13.82 2.79 17.95
CA MET A 192 14.67 3.98 18.05
C MET A 192 14.67 4.58 19.45
N PRO A 193 15.78 5.24 19.86
CA PRO A 193 15.83 5.99 21.13
C PRO A 193 14.71 7.04 21.21
N ALA A 194 14.20 7.31 22.42
CA ALA A 194 13.10 8.25 22.65
C ALA A 194 13.38 9.67 22.14
N GLU A 195 14.65 10.10 22.16
CA GLU A 195 15.11 11.38 21.64
C GLU A 195 14.99 11.52 20.12
N ALA A 196 14.91 10.40 19.38
CA ALA A 196 14.71 10.41 17.93
C ALA A 196 13.43 11.15 17.53
N ALA A 197 12.37 11.04 18.33
CA ALA A 197 11.10 11.71 18.07
C ALA A 197 11.20 13.25 18.03
N ASN A 198 12.20 13.84 18.69
CA ASN A 198 12.43 15.28 18.74
C ASN A 198 13.54 15.72 17.78
N SER A 199 14.05 14.81 16.95
CA SER A 199 15.11 15.11 15.98
C SER A 199 14.54 15.87 14.78
N THR A 200 15.42 16.63 14.14
CA THR A 200 15.15 17.28 12.87
C THR A 200 16.15 16.79 11.84
N PHE A 201 15.68 16.52 10.64
CA PHE A 201 16.51 16.10 9.51
C PHE A 201 16.34 17.01 8.29
N LEU A 202 17.28 16.93 7.37
CA LEU A 202 17.15 17.44 6.02
C LEU A 202 17.48 16.30 5.05
N TYR A 203 16.73 16.14 3.97
CA TYR A 203 17.08 15.20 2.92
C TYR A 203 17.43 15.93 1.63
N ILE A 204 18.69 15.83 1.24
CA ILE A 204 19.24 16.43 0.02
C ILE A 204 19.33 15.36 -1.06
N ILE A 205 18.43 15.44 -2.06
CA ILE A 205 18.40 14.50 -3.18
C ILE A 205 19.52 14.83 -4.16
N ASN A 206 19.78 16.12 -4.39
CA ASN A 206 20.89 16.56 -5.22
C ASN A 206 21.48 17.86 -4.63
N PRO A 207 22.81 17.91 -4.38
CA PRO A 207 23.47 19.10 -3.84
C PRO A 207 23.40 20.34 -4.73
N SER A 208 22.88 20.27 -5.94
CA SER A 208 22.58 21.44 -6.79
C SER A 208 21.25 22.14 -6.42
N GLY A 209 20.60 21.72 -5.33
CA GLY A 209 19.43 22.41 -4.78
C GLY A 209 18.13 21.60 -4.80
N ILE A 210 18.17 20.28 -5.05
CA ILE A 210 16.98 19.41 -4.96
C ILE A 210 16.92 18.82 -3.55
N ILE A 211 15.91 19.24 -2.79
CA ILE A 211 15.71 18.89 -1.39
C ILE A 211 14.31 18.29 -1.25
N ALA A 212 14.17 17.19 -0.52
CA ALA A 212 12.85 16.65 -0.18
C ALA A 212 12.11 17.63 0.76
N THR A 213 11.02 18.18 0.28
CA THR A 213 10.18 19.16 0.97
C THR A 213 8.97 18.49 1.64
N GLY A 214 8.18 19.22 2.42
CA GLY A 214 7.07 18.66 3.18
C GLY A 214 5.98 17.98 2.33
N ASP A 215 5.88 18.33 1.07
CA ASP A 215 4.91 17.79 0.10
C ASP A 215 5.42 16.58 -0.70
N THR A 216 6.58 15.99 -0.31
CA THR A 216 7.22 14.89 -1.05
C THR A 216 7.05 13.55 -0.34
N PHE A 217 7.04 12.47 -1.14
CA PHE A 217 6.95 11.11 -0.64
C PHE A 217 8.10 10.75 0.31
N GLU A 218 9.31 11.14 -0.06
CA GLU A 218 10.53 10.94 0.73
C GLU A 218 10.40 11.57 2.13
N SER A 219 9.89 12.79 2.20
CA SER A 219 9.64 13.47 3.47
C SER A 219 8.62 12.72 4.33
N SER A 220 7.55 12.22 3.70
CA SER A 220 6.52 11.45 4.39
C SER A 220 7.09 10.15 4.98
N VAL A 221 7.88 9.39 4.22
CA VAL A 221 8.53 8.16 4.68
C VAL A 221 9.55 8.43 5.78
N LEU A 222 10.44 9.42 5.57
CA LEU A 222 11.52 9.74 6.52
C LEU A 222 11.03 10.45 7.79
N SER A 223 9.74 10.85 7.86
CA SER A 223 9.16 11.44 9.06
C SER A 223 9.20 10.52 10.30
N VAL A 224 9.47 9.23 10.10
CA VAL A 224 9.75 8.27 11.18
C VAL A 224 10.95 8.68 12.03
N PHE A 225 11.94 9.39 11.45
CA PHE A 225 13.15 9.87 12.11
C PHE A 225 13.03 11.23 12.76
N GLY A 226 11.87 11.87 12.67
CA GLY A 226 11.64 13.21 13.23
C GLY A 226 11.06 14.19 12.21
N MET A 227 11.27 15.49 12.44
CA MET A 227 10.70 16.55 11.61
C MET A 227 11.65 16.94 10.47
N ASN A 228 11.13 16.98 9.24
CA ASN A 228 11.89 17.53 8.12
C ASN A 228 12.08 19.05 8.29
N ALA A 229 13.31 19.55 8.27
CA ALA A 229 13.61 20.98 8.34
C ALA A 229 12.99 21.77 7.16
N ALA A 230 12.76 21.10 6.02
CA ALA A 230 12.12 21.66 4.83
C ALA A 230 10.60 21.37 4.77
N GLN A 231 9.95 21.02 5.88
CA GLN A 231 8.54 20.61 5.86
C GLN A 231 7.57 21.71 5.41
N ASP A 232 7.91 22.99 5.57
CA ASP A 232 7.09 24.12 5.13
C ASP A 232 7.36 24.53 3.67
N ALA A 233 8.38 23.97 3.04
CA ALA A 233 8.71 24.17 1.63
C ALA A 233 7.99 23.16 0.74
N VAL A 234 7.92 23.45 -0.57
CA VAL A 234 7.20 22.65 -1.56
C VAL A 234 8.01 22.50 -2.86
N GLY A 235 7.69 21.45 -3.62
CA GLY A 235 8.20 21.30 -4.99
C GLY A 235 9.69 21.00 -5.08
N TYR A 236 10.25 20.30 -4.10
CA TYR A 236 11.66 19.91 -4.03
C TYR A 236 12.65 21.11 -3.95
N ALA A 237 12.16 22.28 -3.56
CA ALA A 237 12.96 23.49 -3.50
C ALA A 237 12.90 24.11 -2.10
N ALA A 238 14.06 24.24 -1.45
CA ALA A 238 14.20 24.93 -0.19
C ALA A 238 15.48 25.79 -0.20
N ASP A 239 15.44 26.96 0.43
CA ASP A 239 16.61 27.84 0.53
C ASP A 239 17.64 27.25 1.50
N ALA A 240 18.86 27.00 1.02
CA ALA A 240 19.91 26.35 1.81
C ALA A 240 20.29 27.18 3.05
N LYS A 241 20.25 28.53 2.97
CA LYS A 241 20.57 29.40 4.10
C LYS A 241 19.48 29.30 5.16
N GLU A 242 18.21 29.28 4.76
CA GLU A 242 17.08 29.05 5.70
C GLU A 242 17.22 27.68 6.38
N MET A 243 17.54 26.62 5.60
CA MET A 243 17.77 25.28 6.15
C MET A 243 18.95 25.23 7.11
N GLN A 244 20.02 26.01 6.84
CA GLN A 244 21.15 26.15 7.75
C GLN A 244 20.74 26.82 9.05
N GLU A 245 19.89 27.84 9.00
CA GLU A 245 19.35 28.56 10.19
C GLU A 245 18.43 27.63 11.03
N LYS A 246 17.64 26.79 10.39
CA LYS A 246 16.83 25.72 11.06
C LYS A 246 17.70 24.64 11.71
N ASN A 247 18.96 24.52 11.29
CA ASN A 247 20.01 23.70 11.91
C ASN A 247 19.59 22.22 12.17
N PRO A 248 19.32 21.42 11.15
CA PRO A 248 18.92 20.03 11.30
C PRO A 248 19.96 19.22 12.08
N ASN A 249 19.50 18.27 12.91
CA ASN A 249 20.35 17.41 13.72
C ASN A 249 21.26 16.52 12.86
N PHE A 250 20.76 16.06 11.70
CA PHE A 250 21.49 15.27 10.72
C PHE A 250 20.93 15.50 9.32
N ILE A 251 21.70 15.05 8.33
CA ILE A 251 21.34 15.17 6.92
C ILE A 251 21.36 13.78 6.29
N PHE A 252 20.29 13.40 5.62
CA PHE A 252 20.34 12.37 4.60
C PHE A 252 20.73 12.97 3.27
N VAL A 253 21.47 12.21 2.47
CA VAL A 253 21.82 12.59 1.10
C VAL A 253 21.65 11.38 0.18
N ALA A 254 21.11 11.58 -1.01
CA ALA A 254 20.93 10.50 -1.96
C ALA A 254 22.25 10.01 -2.54
N ASP A 255 22.40 8.69 -2.71
CA ASP A 255 23.48 8.10 -3.50
C ASP A 255 23.47 8.67 -4.94
N PRO A 256 24.61 8.98 -5.58
CA PRO A 256 26.00 8.74 -5.12
C PRO A 256 26.62 9.88 -4.28
N TYR A 257 25.84 10.80 -3.77
CA TYR A 257 26.36 11.89 -2.95
C TYR A 257 26.66 11.42 -1.52
N GLY A 258 27.50 12.17 -0.82
CA GLY A 258 27.89 11.88 0.56
C GLY A 258 28.53 13.08 1.24
N LEU A 259 29.03 12.88 2.47
CA LEU A 259 29.66 13.92 3.27
C LEU A 259 30.73 14.74 2.50
N PRO A 260 31.66 14.15 1.72
CA PRO A 260 32.66 14.94 0.98
C PRO A 260 32.04 15.91 -0.03
N HIS A 261 30.93 15.51 -0.66
CA HIS A 261 30.24 16.39 -1.61
C HIS A 261 29.65 17.61 -0.90
N LEU A 262 29.05 17.43 0.28
CA LEU A 262 28.48 18.54 1.05
C LEU A 262 29.56 19.42 1.67
N GLN A 263 30.70 18.86 2.09
CA GLN A 263 31.84 19.60 2.63
C GLN A 263 32.49 20.54 1.57
N SER A 264 32.45 20.14 0.31
CA SER A 264 32.98 20.96 -0.81
C SER A 264 31.97 21.93 -1.41
N ASN A 265 30.65 21.76 -1.09
CA ASN A 265 29.58 22.57 -1.62
C ASN A 265 29.45 23.89 -0.83
N ALA A 266 29.37 25.04 -1.54
CA ALA A 266 29.29 26.36 -0.93
C ALA A 266 28.08 26.54 -0.03
N ASP A 267 26.95 25.95 -0.40
CA ASP A 267 25.68 26.11 0.27
C ASP A 267 25.56 25.23 1.53
N TYR A 268 26.21 24.04 1.55
CA TYR A 268 26.03 23.06 2.62
C TYR A 268 27.22 22.92 3.59
N LYS A 269 28.44 23.30 3.20
CA LYS A 269 29.65 23.10 4.01
C LYS A 269 29.59 23.72 5.42
N ASN A 270 28.73 24.71 5.59
CA ASN A 270 28.60 25.45 6.86
C ASN A 270 27.55 24.87 7.80
N PHE A 271 26.76 23.89 7.36
CA PHE A 271 25.80 23.20 8.25
C PHE A 271 26.53 22.51 9.39
N ASN A 272 25.96 22.59 10.60
CA ASN A 272 26.56 21.91 11.76
C ASN A 272 26.57 20.40 11.57
N ALA A 273 25.54 19.82 10.96
CA ALA A 273 25.51 18.40 10.64
C ALA A 273 26.67 18.00 9.72
N VAL A 274 27.01 18.81 8.70
CA VAL A 274 28.14 18.55 7.81
C VAL A 274 29.47 18.68 8.54
N LYS A 275 29.65 19.72 9.35
CA LYS A 275 30.90 19.93 10.14
C LYS A 275 31.13 18.80 11.15
N ASN A 276 30.06 18.22 11.67
CA ASN A 276 30.11 17.16 12.69
C ASN A 276 30.03 15.75 12.10
N GLY A 277 30.06 15.61 10.77
CA GLY A 277 30.02 14.31 10.09
C GLY A 277 28.67 13.57 10.17
N LYS A 278 27.59 14.25 10.55
CA LYS A 278 26.23 13.69 10.66
C LYS A 278 25.51 13.75 9.30
N VAL A 279 26.11 13.13 8.30
CA VAL A 279 25.59 13.01 6.94
C VAL A 279 25.55 11.54 6.57
N TYR A 280 24.39 11.04 6.18
CA TYR A 280 24.13 9.63 5.91
C TYR A 280 23.64 9.46 4.48
N THR A 281 24.31 8.64 3.70
CA THR A 281 23.94 8.36 2.31
C THR A 281 22.89 7.26 2.27
N ILE A 282 21.77 7.51 1.57
CA ILE A 282 20.69 6.55 1.40
C ILE A 282 20.37 6.31 -0.08
N ASP A 283 19.89 5.12 -0.39
CA ASP A 283 19.51 4.73 -1.75
C ASP A 283 18.17 5.39 -2.16
N ASN A 284 18.25 6.41 -3.02
CA ASN A 284 17.07 7.14 -3.48
C ASN A 284 16.16 6.31 -4.41
N THR A 285 16.67 5.23 -5.00
CA THR A 285 15.89 4.45 -5.97
C THR A 285 14.69 3.77 -5.31
N LEU A 286 14.81 3.39 -4.05
CA LEU A 286 13.76 2.72 -3.28
C LEU A 286 12.52 3.60 -3.05
N PHE A 287 12.67 4.94 -3.02
CA PHE A 287 11.50 5.83 -2.97
C PHE A 287 10.67 5.78 -4.26
N GLY A 288 11.32 5.55 -5.41
CA GLY A 288 10.65 5.40 -6.69
C GLY A 288 9.88 4.08 -6.84
N LEU A 289 10.16 3.07 -6.00
CA LEU A 289 9.46 1.79 -6.05
C LEU A 289 8.13 1.81 -5.30
N GLN A 290 7.99 2.63 -4.26
CA GLN A 290 6.74 2.80 -3.49
C GLN A 290 6.06 1.47 -3.08
N SER A 291 6.89 0.45 -2.80
CA SER A 291 6.50 -0.89 -2.33
C SER A 291 6.91 -1.10 -0.87
N SER A 292 6.70 -2.30 -0.32
CA SER A 292 7.17 -2.64 1.03
C SER A 292 8.69 -2.53 1.20
N ARG A 293 9.46 -2.46 0.11
CA ARG A 293 10.92 -2.26 0.13
C ARG A 293 11.36 -0.90 0.70
N ILE A 294 10.45 0.05 0.86
CA ILE A 294 10.74 1.27 1.63
C ILE A 294 11.12 0.95 3.09
N LEU A 295 10.67 -0.18 3.63
CA LEU A 295 11.06 -0.63 4.98
C LEU A 295 12.55 -0.96 5.05
N ASP A 296 13.11 -1.60 4.01
CA ASP A 296 14.56 -1.90 3.94
C ASP A 296 15.38 -0.61 3.95
N LEU A 297 14.91 0.43 3.25
CA LEU A 297 15.55 1.73 3.25
C LEU A 297 15.53 2.36 4.65
N VAL A 298 14.35 2.37 5.29
CA VAL A 298 14.15 2.98 6.60
C VAL A 298 14.95 2.22 7.67
N GLU A 299 14.97 0.89 7.63
CA GLU A 299 15.74 0.08 8.57
C GLU A 299 17.26 0.31 8.42
N LYS A 300 17.78 0.35 7.19
CA LYS A 300 19.18 0.71 6.93
C LYS A 300 19.52 2.12 7.39
N ALA A 301 18.62 3.08 7.17
CA ALA A 301 18.81 4.45 7.64
C ALA A 301 18.80 4.51 9.18
N ALA A 302 17.95 3.73 9.83
CA ALA A 302 17.91 3.61 11.30
C ALA A 302 19.20 3.00 11.85
N ALA A 303 19.73 1.95 11.22
CA ALA A 303 21.02 1.33 11.60
C ALA A 303 22.19 2.31 11.47
N MET A 304 22.21 3.15 10.43
CA MET A 304 23.24 4.20 10.30
C MET A 304 23.14 5.27 11.39
N LEU A 305 21.94 5.65 11.81
CA LEU A 305 21.70 6.66 12.84
C LEU A 305 21.91 6.12 14.26
N TYR A 306 21.51 4.88 14.51
CA TYR A 306 21.44 4.23 15.82
C TYR A 306 22.05 2.80 15.78
N PRO A 307 23.35 2.66 15.43
CA PRO A 307 23.95 1.35 15.24
C PRO A 307 23.86 0.47 16.50
N GLU A 308 23.98 1.05 17.69
CA GLU A 308 23.88 0.29 18.95
C GLU A 308 22.50 -0.38 19.17
N THR A 309 21.47 0.07 18.43
CA THR A 309 20.10 -0.44 18.55
C THR A 309 19.74 -1.43 17.45
N PHE A 310 20.31 -1.23 16.24
CA PHE A 310 19.95 -1.98 15.03
C PHE A 310 21.03 -2.98 14.59
N ASP A 311 22.29 -2.81 15.01
CA ASP A 311 23.37 -3.78 14.82
C ASP A 311 23.41 -4.77 15.99
N GLU A 312 22.30 -5.48 16.31
CA GLU A 312 22.44 -6.67 17.14
C GLU A 312 23.24 -7.70 16.34
N PRO A 313 24.32 -8.30 16.95
CA PRO A 313 25.04 -9.39 16.30
C PRO A 313 24.03 -10.49 15.99
N GLU A 314 23.98 -10.92 14.72
CA GLU A 314 23.23 -12.13 14.34
C GLU A 314 23.68 -13.25 15.30
N ASP A 315 22.76 -13.74 16.11
CA ASP A 315 23.00 -14.83 17.04
C ASP A 315 23.33 -16.08 16.21
N GLU A 316 24.61 -16.40 16.07
CA GLU A 316 25.11 -17.58 15.33
C GLU A 316 24.50 -18.90 15.84
N SER A 317 23.71 -18.86 16.93
CA SER A 317 23.06 -20.05 17.51
C SER A 317 21.90 -20.60 16.66
N SER A 318 21.33 -19.81 15.71
CA SER A 318 20.24 -20.28 14.85
C SER A 318 20.69 -21.08 13.61
N GLN A 319 21.99 -21.03 13.24
CA GLN A 319 22.50 -21.81 12.11
C GLN A 319 22.96 -23.24 12.50
N GLN A 320 23.16 -23.52 13.78
CA GLN A 320 23.63 -24.83 14.22
C GLN A 320 22.53 -25.90 14.33
N THR A 321 21.26 -25.50 14.46
CA THR A 321 20.13 -26.45 14.54
C THR A 321 19.66 -27.00 13.19
N SER A 322 20.01 -26.36 12.08
CA SER A 322 19.63 -26.86 10.74
C SER A 322 20.65 -27.83 10.13
N SER A 323 21.91 -27.83 10.57
CA SER A 323 22.94 -28.76 10.06
C SER A 323 22.93 -30.13 10.77
N GLU A 324 22.45 -30.23 12.02
CA GLU A 324 22.34 -31.52 12.73
C GLU A 324 21.10 -32.33 12.33
N ALA A 325 20.03 -31.66 11.82
CA ALA A 325 18.84 -32.37 11.35
C ALA A 325 19.04 -33.09 10.00
N VAL A 326 20.03 -32.71 9.21
CA VAL A 326 20.33 -33.35 7.89
C VAL A 326 21.30 -34.53 8.03
N ALA A 327 22.11 -34.56 9.07
CA ALA A 327 23.09 -35.65 9.28
C ALA A 327 22.48 -36.94 9.87
N SER A 328 21.26 -36.90 10.39
CA SER A 328 20.62 -38.09 11.02
C SER A 328 19.72 -38.91 10.07
N VAL A 329 19.55 -38.52 8.81
CA VAL A 329 18.68 -39.23 7.84
C VAL A 329 19.46 -40.11 6.84
N THR A 330 20.81 -40.07 6.84
CA THR A 330 21.63 -40.87 5.91
C THR A 330 22.33 -42.08 6.51
N SER A 331 21.91 -42.52 7.72
CA SER A 331 22.40 -43.79 8.29
C SER A 331 21.24 -44.62 8.85
N LYS A 332 20.45 -45.24 7.96
CA LYS A 332 19.73 -46.51 8.20
C LYS A 332 19.37 -47.16 6.89
#